data_936d108d77903d3cfd176265f3627617
#
_entry.id   936d108d77903d3cfd176265f3627617
#
_cell.length_a   1.000
_cell.length_b   1.000
_cell.length_c   1.000
_cell.angle_alpha   90.00
_cell.angle_beta   90.00
_cell.angle_gamma   90.00
#
_symmetry.space_group_name_H-M   'P 1'
#
loop_
_entity.id
_entity.type
_entity.pdbx_description
1 polymer ?
#
loop_
_entity_poly.entity_id
_entity_poly.type
_entity_poly.pdbx_seq_one_letter_code
_entity_poly.pdbx_strand_id
1 'polypeptide(L)'
;MTDISIDCKGLPCPQPVLRCKEAIEKDRPAKLVIIVDNDAARENVTRFMTMQGYTVQAEKSGADHLVTGLRTDGGEGADECEACAVMTEAEIAAVAKEKILVFVPTEVMGSGDDELGAGLMYNFTVTLKELGDELWRIVLVNGGVKLAVPGHRCFDELKKLEESGVSILVCGTCLEFFGLTARRGLGDVTNMLDVVTSFQLATKTIRV
;
A
#
# COMPACT_ATOMS: atom_id res chain seq x y z
N MET A 1 -9.14 5.93 29.49
CA MET A 1 -8.43 5.45 28.29
C MET A 1 -9.15 4.18 27.87
N THR A 2 -9.71 4.15 26.67
CA THR A 2 -10.51 3.01 26.19
C THR A 2 -9.61 2.04 25.46
N ASP A 3 -9.63 0.78 25.87
CA ASP A 3 -8.99 -0.34 25.17
C ASP A 3 -10.07 -1.02 24.33
N ILE A 4 -9.80 -1.22 23.04
CA ILE A 4 -10.74 -1.86 22.10
C ILE A 4 -10.07 -3.08 21.49
N SER A 5 -10.82 -4.20 21.43
CA SER A 5 -10.40 -5.41 20.73
C SER A 5 -11.46 -5.81 19.70
N ILE A 6 -11.06 -6.08 18.47
CA ILE A 6 -11.95 -6.42 17.34
C ILE A 6 -11.49 -7.73 16.72
N ASP A 7 -12.38 -8.71 16.67
CA ASP A 7 -12.17 -9.95 15.92
C ASP A 7 -12.56 -9.75 14.45
N CYS A 8 -11.57 -9.86 13.58
CA CYS A 8 -11.70 -9.71 12.13
C CYS A 8 -11.37 -11.01 11.36
N LYS A 9 -11.37 -12.15 12.04
CA LYS A 9 -11.13 -13.46 11.41
C LYS A 9 -12.21 -13.77 10.38
N GLY A 10 -11.82 -14.39 9.28
CA GLY A 10 -12.74 -14.76 8.18
C GLY A 10 -13.30 -13.57 7.40
N LEU A 11 -12.91 -12.34 7.71
CA LEU A 11 -13.37 -11.18 6.97
C LEU A 11 -12.53 -10.98 5.70
N PRO A 12 -13.19 -10.81 4.52
CA PRO A 12 -12.48 -10.54 3.28
C PRO A 12 -11.85 -9.14 3.28
N CYS A 13 -10.76 -8.97 2.53
CA CYS A 13 -10.17 -7.66 2.25
C CYS A 13 -11.21 -6.74 1.57
N PRO A 14 -11.35 -5.45 1.98
CA PRO A 14 -10.55 -4.71 2.97
C PRO A 14 -11.18 -4.63 4.38
N GLN A 15 -12.14 -5.50 4.71
CA GLN A 15 -12.96 -5.41 5.94
C GLN A 15 -12.14 -5.26 7.24
N PRO A 16 -11.03 -6.01 7.50
CA PRO A 16 -10.24 -5.81 8.71
C PRO A 16 -9.71 -4.38 8.87
N VAL A 17 -9.26 -3.78 7.76
CA VAL A 17 -8.75 -2.39 7.76
C VAL A 17 -9.88 -1.39 7.96
N LEU A 18 -11.07 -1.61 7.37
CA LEU A 18 -12.23 -0.75 7.54
C LEU A 18 -12.73 -0.76 9.00
N ARG A 19 -12.77 -1.93 9.66
CA ARG A 19 -13.12 -2.04 11.08
C ARG A 19 -12.12 -1.32 11.97
N CYS A 20 -10.84 -1.46 11.66
CA CYS A 20 -9.77 -0.73 12.34
C CYS A 20 -9.97 0.79 12.18
N LYS A 21 -10.24 1.27 10.97
CA LYS A 21 -10.52 2.68 10.66
C LYS A 21 -11.72 3.20 11.45
N GLU A 22 -12.86 2.50 11.42
CA GLU A 22 -14.07 2.89 12.16
C GLU A 22 -13.80 3.06 13.66
N ALA A 23 -13.04 2.12 14.28
CA ALA A 23 -12.71 2.19 15.70
C ALA A 23 -11.80 3.39 16.02
N ILE A 24 -10.83 3.69 15.16
CA ILE A 24 -9.92 4.82 15.34
C ILE A 24 -10.67 6.15 15.18
N GLU A 25 -11.50 6.29 14.15
CA GLU A 25 -12.25 7.53 13.88
C GLU A 25 -13.28 7.83 14.97
N LYS A 26 -13.96 6.79 15.48
CA LYS A 26 -15.04 6.95 16.47
C LYS A 26 -14.52 7.18 17.89
N ASP A 27 -13.59 6.36 18.33
CA ASP A 27 -13.26 6.24 19.76
C ASP A 27 -11.81 6.66 20.07
N ARG A 28 -10.93 6.80 19.06
CA ARG A 28 -9.49 7.11 19.23
C ARG A 28 -8.85 6.37 20.40
N PRO A 29 -8.95 5.00 20.45
CA PRO A 29 -8.54 4.24 21.63
C PRO A 29 -7.05 4.39 21.92
N ALA A 30 -6.67 4.35 23.21
CA ALA A 30 -5.27 4.35 23.60
C ALA A 30 -4.58 3.03 23.21
N LYS A 31 -5.34 1.94 23.27
CA LYS A 31 -4.91 0.60 22.82
C LYS A 31 -5.97 0.00 21.92
N LEU A 32 -5.56 -0.45 20.74
CA LEU A 32 -6.41 -1.15 19.77
C LEU A 32 -5.80 -2.50 19.43
N VAL A 33 -6.58 -3.57 19.57
CA VAL A 33 -6.18 -4.93 19.21
C VAL A 33 -7.07 -5.43 18.08
N ILE A 34 -6.47 -5.81 16.95
CA ILE A 34 -7.18 -6.41 15.82
C ILE A 34 -6.69 -7.86 15.67
N ILE A 35 -7.63 -8.80 15.65
CA ILE A 35 -7.35 -10.23 15.47
C ILE A 35 -7.66 -10.61 14.04
N VAL A 36 -6.69 -11.18 13.31
CA VAL A 36 -6.82 -11.63 11.93
C VAL A 36 -6.23 -13.03 11.76
N ASP A 37 -6.65 -13.75 10.73
CA ASP A 37 -6.31 -15.16 10.47
C ASP A 37 -5.36 -15.37 9.29
N ASN A 38 -4.84 -14.29 8.69
CA ASN A 38 -3.91 -14.40 7.56
C ASN A 38 -2.85 -13.28 7.55
N ASP A 39 -1.71 -13.55 6.92
CA ASP A 39 -0.57 -12.65 6.86
C ASP A 39 -0.87 -11.34 6.11
N ALA A 40 -1.65 -11.38 5.04
CA ALA A 40 -1.98 -10.18 4.27
C ALA A 40 -2.84 -9.20 5.09
N ALA A 41 -3.83 -9.70 5.84
CA ALA A 41 -4.63 -8.88 6.74
C ALA A 41 -3.77 -8.30 7.87
N ARG A 42 -2.85 -9.08 8.45
CA ARG A 42 -1.91 -8.62 9.46
C ARG A 42 -1.06 -7.46 8.94
N GLU A 43 -0.42 -7.61 7.79
CA GLU A 43 0.43 -6.55 7.20
C GLU A 43 -0.37 -5.28 6.91
N ASN A 44 -1.56 -5.42 6.33
CA ASN A 44 -2.43 -4.29 6.00
C ASN A 44 -2.90 -3.52 7.23
N VAL A 45 -3.33 -4.23 8.28
CA VAL A 45 -3.76 -3.61 9.55
C VAL A 45 -2.58 -2.94 10.24
N THR A 46 -1.41 -3.62 10.30
CA THR A 46 -0.18 -3.06 10.89
C THR A 46 0.19 -1.76 10.22
N ARG A 47 0.26 -1.73 8.89
CA ARG A 47 0.59 -0.53 8.13
C ARG A 47 -0.43 0.58 8.35
N PHE A 48 -1.73 0.27 8.29
CA PHE A 48 -2.77 1.25 8.51
C PHE A 48 -2.67 1.89 9.90
N MET A 49 -2.55 1.09 10.98
CA MET A 49 -2.43 1.60 12.34
C MET A 49 -1.16 2.45 12.53
N THR A 50 -0.04 2.07 11.92
CA THR A 50 1.20 2.86 11.93
C THR A 50 1.00 4.23 11.28
N MET A 51 0.31 4.29 10.13
CA MET A 51 -0.03 5.55 9.46
C MET A 51 -0.97 6.44 10.29
N GLN A 52 -1.77 5.84 11.18
CA GLN A 52 -2.65 6.56 12.11
C GLN A 52 -1.97 6.97 13.43
N GLY A 53 -0.64 6.84 13.52
CA GLY A 53 0.14 7.29 14.68
C GLY A 53 0.18 6.30 15.85
N TYR A 54 -0.11 5.02 15.60
CA TYR A 54 0.04 3.96 16.60
C TYR A 54 1.40 3.28 16.49
N THR A 55 2.02 2.99 17.63
CA THR A 55 3.13 2.03 17.71
C THR A 55 2.55 0.63 17.69
N VAL A 56 2.89 -0.18 16.67
CA VAL A 56 2.24 -1.46 16.41
C VAL A 56 3.16 -2.62 16.69
N GLN A 57 2.64 -3.63 17.37
CA GLN A 57 3.26 -4.94 17.58
C GLN A 57 2.31 -6.03 17.05
N ALA A 58 2.85 -6.98 16.29
CA ALA A 58 2.09 -8.11 15.78
C ALA A 58 2.63 -9.42 16.37
N GLU A 59 1.78 -10.17 17.04
CA GLU A 59 2.12 -11.45 17.66
C GLU A 59 1.30 -12.57 17.02
N LYS A 60 1.92 -13.74 16.85
CA LYS A 60 1.24 -14.93 16.38
C LYS A 60 0.68 -15.71 17.56
N SER A 61 -0.62 -15.98 17.53
CA SER A 61 -1.33 -16.77 18.56
C SER A 61 -2.01 -17.99 17.90
N GLY A 62 -1.30 -19.11 17.84
CA GLY A 62 -1.78 -20.30 17.13
C GLY A 62 -1.83 -20.09 15.61
N ALA A 63 -3.04 -20.17 15.04
CA ALA A 63 -3.30 -19.90 13.63
C ALA A 63 -3.58 -18.41 13.36
N ASP A 64 -3.85 -17.62 14.40
CA ASP A 64 -4.27 -16.24 14.30
C ASP A 64 -3.10 -15.27 14.57
N HIS A 65 -3.27 -14.01 14.17
CA HIS A 65 -2.37 -12.91 14.46
C HIS A 65 -3.09 -11.85 15.29
N LEU A 66 -2.47 -11.41 16.37
CA LEU A 66 -2.89 -10.28 17.18
C LEU A 66 -2.08 -9.06 16.78
N VAL A 67 -2.72 -8.06 16.20
CA VAL A 67 -2.10 -6.77 15.86
C VAL A 67 -2.50 -5.77 16.93
N THR A 68 -1.57 -5.43 17.81
CA THR A 68 -1.77 -4.49 18.92
C THR A 68 -1.14 -3.15 18.59
N GLY A 69 -1.95 -2.10 18.55
CA GLY A 69 -1.50 -0.73 18.41
C GLY A 69 -1.67 0.03 19.73
N LEU A 70 -0.62 0.72 20.13
CA LEU A 70 -0.62 1.66 21.24
C LEU A 70 -0.46 3.07 20.67
N ARG A 71 -1.41 3.95 20.97
CA ARG A 71 -1.30 5.34 20.57
C ARG A 71 -0.17 6.00 21.35
N THR A 72 0.82 6.51 20.64
CA THR A 72 1.87 7.33 21.24
C THR A 72 1.29 8.73 21.54
N ASP A 73 1.02 9.00 22.81
CA ASP A 73 0.70 10.36 23.26
C ASP A 73 1.96 11.22 23.10
N GLY A 74 2.11 11.85 21.95
CA GLY A 74 3.28 12.65 21.59
C GLY A 74 3.22 13.31 20.22
N GLY A 75 2.13 13.10 19.49
CA GLY A 75 1.79 13.89 18.31
C GLY A 75 0.53 14.68 18.64
N GLU A 76 0.68 15.89 19.13
CA GLU A 76 -0.41 16.85 19.24
C GLU A 76 -1.07 16.95 17.87
N GLY A 77 -2.34 16.56 17.85
CA GLY A 77 -3.19 16.69 16.70
C GLY A 77 -3.23 18.15 16.27
N ALA A 78 -3.25 18.31 14.99
CA ALA A 78 -3.53 19.56 14.33
C ALA A 78 -4.82 20.19 14.87
N ASP A 79 -4.69 21.01 15.90
CA ASP A 79 -5.59 22.06 16.30
C ASP A 79 -4.74 23.15 16.96
N GLU A 80 -3.92 23.78 16.15
CA GLU A 80 -3.58 25.19 16.28
C GLU A 80 -3.29 25.71 14.89
N CYS A 81 -4.22 26.54 14.45
CA CYS A 81 -4.06 27.43 13.34
C CYS A 81 -2.90 28.38 13.70
N GLU A 82 -1.66 27.92 13.54
CA GLU A 82 -0.54 28.84 13.48
C GLU A 82 -0.74 29.67 12.22
N ALA A 83 -1.04 30.90 12.48
CA ALA A 83 -1.30 31.95 11.52
C ALA A 83 -0.33 31.82 10.33
N CYS A 84 -0.87 31.56 9.14
CA CYS A 84 -0.29 31.91 7.84
C CYS A 84 1.25 31.91 7.79
N ALA A 85 1.89 30.79 8.04
CA ALA A 85 3.26 30.62 7.62
C ALA A 85 3.23 30.61 6.08
N VAL A 86 3.80 31.62 5.47
CA VAL A 86 3.98 31.68 4.02
C VAL A 86 4.82 30.45 3.65
N MET A 87 4.23 29.53 2.90
CA MET A 87 4.94 28.33 2.44
C MET A 87 6.21 28.78 1.71
N THR A 88 7.32 28.17 2.03
CA THR A 88 8.58 28.39 1.32
C THR A 88 8.44 27.96 -0.15
N GLU A 89 9.25 28.52 -1.06
CA GLU A 89 9.26 28.10 -2.46
C GLU A 89 9.47 26.59 -2.62
N ALA A 90 10.25 25.96 -1.73
CA ALA A 90 10.47 24.50 -1.71
C ALA A 90 9.21 23.73 -1.30
N GLU A 91 8.41 24.23 -0.35
CA GLU A 91 7.13 23.62 0.06
C GLU A 91 6.07 23.79 -1.02
N ILE A 92 6.02 24.96 -1.70
CA ILE A 92 5.14 25.19 -2.85
C ILE A 92 5.52 24.26 -4.00
N ALA A 93 6.80 24.06 -4.30
CA ALA A 93 7.29 23.15 -5.32
C ALA A 93 6.98 21.69 -4.98
N ALA A 94 7.06 21.29 -3.70
CA ALA A 94 6.71 19.94 -3.23
C ALA A 94 5.19 19.66 -3.33
N VAL A 95 4.34 20.67 -3.10
CA VAL A 95 2.88 20.58 -3.28
C VAL A 95 2.50 20.58 -4.78
N ALA A 96 3.27 21.28 -5.61
CA ALA A 96 3.07 21.35 -7.06
C ALA A 96 3.62 20.14 -7.84
N LYS A 97 4.36 19.23 -7.18
CA LYS A 97 4.96 18.07 -7.84
C LYS A 97 3.88 17.09 -8.32
N GLU A 98 3.90 16.75 -9.59
CA GLU A 98 2.98 15.74 -10.13
C GLU A 98 3.19 14.38 -9.43
N LYS A 99 2.08 13.71 -9.13
CA LYS A 99 2.04 12.36 -8.55
C LYS A 99 1.46 11.40 -9.56
N ILE A 100 2.32 10.83 -10.40
CA ILE A 100 1.90 9.83 -11.38
C ILE A 100 1.77 8.48 -10.70
N LEU A 101 0.57 7.90 -10.81
CA LEU A 101 0.28 6.54 -10.39
C LEU A 101 0.18 5.63 -11.60
N VAL A 102 0.91 4.53 -11.60
CA VAL A 102 0.81 3.47 -12.61
C VAL A 102 0.04 2.29 -12.04
N PHE A 103 -1.09 1.96 -12.66
CA PHE A 103 -1.95 0.85 -12.26
C PHE A 103 -1.80 -0.32 -13.24
N VAL A 104 -1.32 -1.46 -12.73
CA VAL A 104 -0.98 -2.66 -13.52
C VAL A 104 -1.86 -3.83 -13.07
N PRO A 105 -3.00 -4.08 -13.75
CA PRO A 105 -3.91 -5.17 -13.42
C PRO A 105 -3.56 -6.50 -14.10
N THR A 106 -2.63 -6.52 -15.04
CA THR A 106 -2.31 -7.69 -15.86
C THR A 106 -0.81 -8.00 -15.86
N GLU A 107 -0.46 -9.24 -16.16
CA GLU A 107 0.93 -9.67 -16.35
C GLU A 107 1.48 -9.22 -17.70
N VAL A 108 0.61 -9.05 -18.69
CA VAL A 108 0.94 -8.63 -20.05
C VAL A 108 0.21 -7.33 -20.40
N MET A 109 0.76 -6.55 -21.32
CA MET A 109 0.14 -5.31 -21.79
C MET A 109 -0.82 -5.57 -22.95
N GLY A 110 -2.08 -5.19 -22.75
CA GLY A 110 -3.12 -5.32 -23.77
C GLY A 110 -3.68 -6.73 -23.90
N SER A 111 -4.44 -6.95 -24.98
CA SER A 111 -5.05 -8.23 -25.35
C SER A 111 -4.80 -8.49 -26.84
N GLY A 112 -4.51 -9.73 -27.20
CA GLY A 112 -4.23 -10.14 -28.58
C GLY A 112 -3.21 -11.27 -28.60
N ASP A 113 -1.96 -10.97 -28.31
CA ASP A 113 -0.89 -11.95 -28.21
C ASP A 113 -0.11 -11.76 -26.90
N ASP A 114 -0.03 -12.81 -26.09
CA ASP A 114 0.57 -12.72 -24.75
C ASP A 114 2.10 -12.59 -24.79
N GLU A 115 2.78 -13.16 -25.79
CA GLU A 115 4.24 -13.01 -25.93
C GLU A 115 4.61 -11.59 -26.30
N LEU A 116 3.89 -11.00 -27.25
CA LEU A 116 4.01 -9.58 -27.58
C LEU A 116 3.66 -8.70 -26.37
N GLY A 117 2.55 -8.99 -25.69
CA GLY A 117 2.10 -8.27 -24.51
C GLY A 117 3.11 -8.30 -23.36
N ALA A 118 3.79 -9.43 -23.16
CA ALA A 118 4.87 -9.55 -22.16
C ALA A 118 6.10 -8.72 -22.57
N GLY A 119 6.43 -8.66 -23.86
CA GLY A 119 7.48 -7.78 -24.40
C GLY A 119 7.18 -6.31 -24.21
N LEU A 120 5.94 -5.90 -24.48
CA LEU A 120 5.46 -4.53 -24.30
C LEU A 120 5.47 -4.14 -22.81
N MET A 121 5.02 -5.01 -21.91
CA MET A 121 5.05 -4.78 -20.46
C MET A 121 6.48 -4.57 -19.96
N TYR A 122 7.42 -5.36 -20.43
CA TYR A 122 8.84 -5.18 -20.08
C TYR A 122 9.37 -3.83 -20.56
N ASN A 123 9.16 -3.49 -21.84
CA ASN A 123 9.61 -2.21 -22.40
C ASN A 123 8.97 -1.02 -21.66
N PHE A 124 7.68 -1.11 -21.33
CA PHE A 124 6.99 -0.11 -20.53
C PHE A 124 7.66 0.05 -19.15
N THR A 125 7.90 -1.07 -18.45
CA THR A 125 8.53 -1.06 -17.12
C THR A 125 9.92 -0.41 -17.15
N VAL A 126 10.75 -0.76 -18.14
CA VAL A 126 12.10 -0.16 -18.34
C VAL A 126 12.02 1.35 -18.58
N THR A 127 10.97 1.79 -19.28
CA THR A 127 10.82 3.22 -19.68
C THR A 127 10.23 4.08 -18.53
N LEU A 128 9.60 3.46 -17.51
CA LEU A 128 9.01 4.21 -16.38
C LEU A 128 10.00 5.14 -15.66
N LYS A 129 11.28 4.81 -15.63
CA LYS A 129 12.34 5.66 -15.06
C LYS A 129 12.42 7.06 -15.69
N GLU A 130 11.98 7.22 -16.95
CA GLU A 130 11.99 8.50 -17.64
C GLU A 130 10.96 9.50 -17.08
N LEU A 131 10.00 9.02 -16.26
CA LEU A 131 9.09 9.88 -15.50
C LEU A 131 9.79 10.56 -14.30
N GLY A 132 10.98 10.10 -13.94
CA GLY A 132 11.77 10.67 -12.85
C GLY A 132 11.00 10.73 -11.55
N ASP A 133 11.13 11.86 -10.86
CA ASP A 133 10.50 12.11 -9.56
C ASP A 133 8.97 12.26 -9.61
N GLU A 134 8.37 12.37 -10.80
CA GLU A 134 6.91 12.39 -10.95
C GLU A 134 6.28 11.00 -10.79
N LEU A 135 7.04 9.93 -11.02
CA LEU A 135 6.59 8.56 -10.78
C LEU A 135 6.47 8.31 -9.28
N TRP A 136 5.29 8.56 -8.76
CA TRP A 136 5.04 8.45 -7.32
C TRP A 136 4.78 7.02 -6.85
N ARG A 137 3.93 6.27 -7.60
CA ARG A 137 3.45 4.96 -7.15
C ARG A 137 3.13 4.01 -8.28
N ILE A 138 3.45 2.73 -8.07
CA ILE A 138 3.03 1.61 -8.92
C ILE A 138 2.12 0.70 -8.10
N VAL A 139 0.95 0.33 -8.62
CA VAL A 139 -0.01 -0.55 -7.96
C VAL A 139 -0.20 -1.80 -8.79
N LEU A 140 0.18 -2.95 -8.24
CA LEU A 140 0.08 -4.27 -8.87
C LEU A 140 -1.11 -5.02 -8.31
N VAL A 141 -2.08 -5.36 -9.17
CA VAL A 141 -3.26 -6.14 -8.79
C VAL A 141 -3.51 -7.28 -9.78
N ASN A 142 -4.34 -8.25 -9.43
CA ASN A 142 -4.65 -9.41 -10.26
C ASN A 142 -3.37 -10.03 -10.85
N GLY A 143 -3.30 -10.29 -12.17
CA GLY A 143 -2.11 -10.83 -12.84
C GLY A 143 -0.84 -9.99 -12.67
N GLY A 144 -0.98 -8.67 -12.48
CA GLY A 144 0.14 -7.76 -12.25
C GLY A 144 0.98 -8.07 -11.01
N VAL A 145 0.43 -8.78 -10.00
CA VAL A 145 1.22 -9.17 -8.80
C VAL A 145 2.36 -10.12 -9.13
N LYS A 146 2.30 -10.83 -10.26
CA LYS A 146 3.35 -11.74 -10.70
C LYS A 146 4.65 -11.02 -11.07
N LEU A 147 4.55 -9.73 -11.45
CA LEU A 147 5.71 -8.87 -11.74
C LEU A 147 6.59 -8.65 -10.48
N ALA A 148 6.00 -8.80 -9.29
CA ALA A 148 6.70 -8.64 -8.02
C ALA A 148 7.43 -9.91 -7.53
N VAL A 149 7.45 -10.98 -8.35
CA VAL A 149 8.07 -12.27 -7.99
C VAL A 149 9.46 -12.37 -8.62
N PRO A 150 10.51 -12.72 -7.85
CA PRO A 150 11.85 -12.97 -8.40
C PRO A 150 11.83 -13.98 -9.54
N GLY A 151 12.53 -13.65 -10.62
CA GLY A 151 12.58 -14.43 -11.86
C GLY A 151 11.57 -13.99 -12.92
N HIS A 152 10.63 -13.10 -12.60
CA HIS A 152 9.81 -12.44 -13.61
C HIS A 152 10.65 -11.41 -14.39
N ARG A 153 10.46 -11.32 -15.71
CA ARG A 153 11.29 -10.44 -16.59
C ARG A 153 11.27 -8.96 -16.21
N CYS A 154 10.20 -8.46 -15.59
CA CYS A 154 10.08 -7.07 -15.13
C CYS A 154 10.61 -6.85 -13.71
N PHE A 155 10.94 -7.92 -12.97
CA PHE A 155 11.25 -7.85 -11.55
C PHE A 155 12.43 -6.93 -11.25
N ASP A 156 13.54 -7.09 -11.95
CA ASP A 156 14.76 -6.33 -11.68
C ASP A 156 14.58 -4.82 -11.96
N GLU A 157 13.79 -4.48 -12.98
CA GLU A 157 13.52 -3.08 -13.29
C GLU A 157 12.57 -2.44 -12.27
N LEU A 158 11.54 -3.17 -11.82
CA LEU A 158 10.69 -2.71 -10.72
C LEU A 158 11.49 -2.56 -9.41
N LYS A 159 12.41 -3.46 -9.15
CA LYS A 159 13.28 -3.39 -7.97
C LYS A 159 14.16 -2.13 -7.97
N LYS A 160 14.72 -1.76 -9.13
CA LYS A 160 15.46 -0.50 -9.28
C LYS A 160 14.58 0.73 -9.04
N LEU A 161 13.34 0.72 -9.52
CA LEU A 161 12.39 1.79 -9.26
C LEU A 161 12.04 1.90 -7.77
N GLU A 162 11.82 0.78 -7.08
CA GLU A 162 11.62 0.75 -5.63
C GLU A 162 12.83 1.35 -4.89
N GLU A 163 14.04 0.94 -5.24
CA GLU A 163 15.30 1.44 -4.67
C GLU A 163 15.53 2.94 -4.94
N SER A 164 14.98 3.48 -6.03
CA SER A 164 14.99 4.93 -6.33
C SER A 164 13.94 5.72 -5.56
N GLY A 165 13.08 5.06 -4.76
CA GLY A 165 12.08 5.70 -3.91
C GLY A 165 10.65 5.66 -4.45
N VAL A 166 10.39 4.97 -5.58
CA VAL A 166 9.03 4.76 -6.07
C VAL A 166 8.29 3.80 -5.15
N SER A 167 7.13 4.21 -4.65
CA SER A 167 6.27 3.34 -3.83
C SER A 167 5.63 2.25 -4.69
N ILE A 168 5.89 0.96 -4.39
CA ILE A 168 5.25 -0.15 -5.09
C ILE A 168 4.30 -0.86 -4.14
N LEU A 169 3.02 -0.95 -4.52
CA LEU A 169 1.98 -1.62 -3.76
C LEU A 169 1.52 -2.90 -4.49
N VAL A 170 1.48 -4.01 -3.76
CA VAL A 170 1.12 -5.34 -4.30
C VAL A 170 -0.11 -5.87 -3.56
N CYS A 171 -1.16 -6.18 -4.30
CA CYS A 171 -2.44 -6.62 -3.72
C CYS A 171 -2.31 -7.95 -2.97
N GLY A 172 -2.56 -7.92 -1.65
CA GLY A 172 -2.47 -9.10 -0.78
C GLY A 172 -3.41 -10.23 -1.19
N THR A 173 -4.69 -9.94 -1.41
CA THR A 173 -5.69 -10.92 -1.88
C THR A 173 -5.26 -11.58 -3.19
N CYS A 174 -4.63 -10.83 -4.10
CA CYS A 174 -4.17 -11.38 -5.37
C CYS A 174 -2.94 -12.29 -5.17
N LEU A 175 -2.02 -11.91 -4.28
CA LEU A 175 -0.88 -12.75 -3.91
C LEU A 175 -1.33 -14.08 -3.30
N GLU A 176 -2.33 -14.05 -2.41
CA GLU A 176 -2.91 -15.25 -1.81
C GLU A 176 -3.56 -16.14 -2.88
N PHE A 177 -4.39 -15.55 -3.74
CA PHE A 177 -5.09 -16.30 -4.81
C PHE A 177 -4.12 -17.04 -5.73
N PHE A 178 -2.99 -16.44 -6.08
CA PHE A 178 -1.97 -17.05 -6.92
C PHE A 178 -0.93 -17.88 -6.14
N GLY A 179 -1.03 -17.98 -4.82
CA GLY A 179 -0.04 -18.69 -3.98
C GLY A 179 1.35 -18.04 -3.99
N LEU A 180 1.41 -16.71 -4.15
CA LEU A 180 2.65 -15.96 -4.34
C LEU A 180 3.10 -15.17 -3.10
N THR A 181 2.35 -15.20 -2.00
CA THR A 181 2.61 -14.40 -0.79
C THR A 181 4.05 -14.58 -0.28
N ALA A 182 4.52 -15.82 -0.16
CA ALA A 182 5.90 -16.12 0.29
C ALA A 182 6.98 -15.88 -0.78
N ARG A 183 6.58 -15.67 -2.04
CA ARG A 183 7.49 -15.48 -3.18
C ARG A 183 7.60 -14.02 -3.61
N ARG A 184 6.85 -13.12 -3.00
CA ARG A 184 6.95 -11.68 -3.25
C ARG A 184 8.36 -11.19 -2.88
N GLY A 185 9.06 -10.56 -3.80
CA GLY A 185 10.43 -10.06 -3.63
C GLY A 185 10.55 -8.53 -3.61
N LEU A 186 9.48 -7.79 -3.88
CA LEU A 186 9.44 -6.32 -3.86
C LEU A 186 8.04 -5.79 -3.52
N GLY A 187 7.97 -4.51 -3.22
CA GLY A 187 6.72 -3.78 -2.92
C GLY A 187 6.11 -4.11 -1.57
N ASP A 188 5.20 -3.28 -1.11
CA ASP A 188 4.43 -3.47 0.12
C ASP A 188 3.08 -4.13 -0.17
N VAL A 189 2.65 -5.02 0.73
CA VAL A 189 1.31 -5.63 0.62
C VAL A 189 0.25 -4.55 0.80
N THR A 190 -0.71 -4.50 -0.11
CA THR A 190 -1.78 -3.50 -0.11
C THR A 190 -3.17 -4.11 -0.10
N ASN A 191 -4.16 -3.29 0.18
CA ASN A 191 -5.58 -3.59 0.15
C ASN A 191 -6.34 -2.60 -0.76
N MET A 192 -7.62 -2.87 -1.02
CA MET A 192 -8.42 -2.04 -1.94
C MET A 192 -8.63 -0.61 -1.42
N LEU A 193 -8.65 -0.37 -0.11
CA LEU A 193 -8.76 0.98 0.43
C LEU A 193 -7.54 1.82 0.05
N ASP A 194 -6.33 1.28 0.19
CA ASP A 194 -5.10 1.98 -0.22
C ASP A 194 -5.06 2.24 -1.73
N VAL A 195 -5.53 1.29 -2.53
CA VAL A 195 -5.62 1.45 -3.99
C VAL A 195 -6.55 2.62 -4.34
N VAL A 196 -7.76 2.66 -3.76
CA VAL A 196 -8.72 3.75 -4.00
C VAL A 196 -8.17 5.09 -3.48
N THR A 197 -7.59 5.11 -2.30
CA THR A 197 -6.95 6.31 -1.75
C THR A 197 -5.79 6.78 -2.64
N SER A 198 -5.02 5.85 -3.20
CA SER A 198 -3.94 6.19 -4.14
C SER A 198 -4.47 6.87 -5.41
N PHE A 199 -5.61 6.41 -5.96
CA PHE A 199 -6.26 7.09 -7.09
C PHE A 199 -6.71 8.52 -6.75
N GLN A 200 -7.20 8.74 -5.51
CA GLN A 200 -7.63 10.07 -5.06
C GLN A 200 -6.46 11.05 -4.89
N LEU A 201 -5.29 10.54 -4.47
CA LEU A 201 -4.11 11.36 -4.20
C LEU A 201 -3.23 11.58 -5.45
N ALA A 202 -3.40 10.77 -6.48
CA ALA A 202 -2.66 10.90 -7.73
C ALA A 202 -3.16 12.11 -8.53
N THR A 203 -2.23 12.89 -9.11
CA THR A 203 -2.56 13.95 -10.05
C THR A 203 -2.83 13.38 -11.45
N LYS A 204 -2.20 12.23 -11.77
CA LYS A 204 -2.34 11.52 -13.02
C LYS A 204 -2.27 10.02 -12.81
N THR A 205 -3.12 9.27 -13.50
CA THR A 205 -3.11 7.80 -13.47
C THR A 205 -2.87 7.25 -14.86
N ILE A 206 -1.91 6.33 -14.96
CA ILE A 206 -1.63 5.53 -16.16
C ILE A 206 -2.09 4.10 -15.86
N ARG A 207 -2.98 3.55 -16.68
CA ARG A 207 -3.40 2.17 -16.61
C ARG A 207 -2.83 1.40 -17.80
N VAL A 208 -2.25 0.22 -17.55
CA VAL A 208 -1.71 -0.70 -18.56
C VAL A 208 -2.50 -1.98 -18.62
#